data_621e2b11d2c03c14aa2ac9b4e86501a1
#
_entry.id   621e2b11d2c03c14aa2ac9b4e86501a1
#
_cell.length_a   1.000
_cell.length_b   1.000
_cell.length_c   1.000
_cell.angle_alpha   90.00
_cell.angle_beta   90.00
_cell.angle_gamma   90.00
#
_symmetry.space_group_name_H-M   'P 1'
#
loop_
_entity.id
_entity.type
_entity.pdbx_description
1 polymer ?
#
loop_
_entity_poly.entity_id
_entity_poly.type
_entity_poly.pdbx_seq_one_letter_code
_entity_poly.pdbx_strand_id
1 'polypeptide(L)'
;MTICVDVDGVLTDGKIWVNHQGEIIKSFNNKDLGAIKELLAMGFQVHIVTASSWPGSEFYLKRSGAEIHNIRNKESISFDYQIAIGDSAWDIPMLQRAKYCFCPSDASKEIKELDGMHILESKGGQGVMLEMVRILTEWNPKL
;
A
#
# COMPACT_ATOMS: atom_id res chain seq x y z
N MET A 1 -15.83 -2.39 -1.10
CA MET A 1 -14.92 -1.66 -0.19
C MET A 1 -13.73 -1.11 -0.92
N THR A 2 -13.17 -0.05 -0.42
CA THR A 2 -12.03 0.65 -0.99
C THR A 2 -10.79 0.47 -0.11
N ILE A 3 -9.68 0.15 -0.74
CA ILE A 3 -8.38 -0.07 -0.11
C ILE A 3 -7.43 1.04 -0.53
N CYS A 4 -6.82 1.69 0.45
CA CYS A 4 -5.80 2.71 0.25
C CYS A 4 -4.42 2.10 0.52
N VAL A 5 -3.52 2.16 -0.44
CA VAL A 5 -2.22 1.48 -0.37
C VAL A 5 -1.09 2.47 -0.56
N ASP A 6 -0.17 2.52 0.41
CA ASP A 6 1.08 3.25 0.28
C ASP A 6 2.05 2.50 -0.65
N VAL A 7 3.02 3.20 -1.22
CA VAL A 7 4.01 2.62 -2.14
C VAL A 7 5.28 2.23 -1.40
N ASP A 8 6.05 3.22 -0.94
CA ASP A 8 7.38 2.97 -0.37
C ASP A 8 7.28 2.30 1.00
N GLY A 9 7.92 1.16 1.14
CA GLY A 9 7.83 0.34 2.35
C GLY A 9 6.64 -0.61 2.42
N VAL A 10 5.71 -0.55 1.46
CA VAL A 10 4.56 -1.46 1.33
C VAL A 10 4.66 -2.26 0.03
N LEU A 11 4.57 -1.59 -1.11
CA LEU A 11 4.75 -2.21 -2.44
C LEU A 11 6.22 -2.33 -2.83
N THR A 12 7.09 -1.60 -2.16
CA THR A 12 8.54 -1.72 -2.25
C THR A 12 9.11 -2.04 -0.86
N ASP A 13 10.38 -2.37 -0.79
CA ASP A 13 11.09 -2.57 0.48
C ASP A 13 11.56 -1.25 1.13
N GLY A 14 11.19 -0.13 0.53
CA GLY A 14 11.60 1.21 0.99
C GLY A 14 12.99 1.64 0.52
N LYS A 15 13.75 0.75 -0.11
CA LYS A 15 15.07 1.07 -0.64
C LYS A 15 14.97 1.67 -2.03
N ILE A 16 15.92 2.53 -2.36
CA ILE A 16 16.07 3.08 -3.71
C ILE A 16 17.49 2.82 -4.20
N TRP A 17 17.60 2.67 -5.52
CA TRP A 17 18.89 2.65 -6.21
C TRP A 17 19.09 4.00 -6.86
N VAL A 18 20.24 4.62 -6.66
CA VAL A 18 20.54 5.95 -7.22
C VAL A 18 21.83 5.83 -8.01
N ASN A 19 21.80 6.23 -9.29
CA ASN A 19 23.01 6.31 -10.11
C ASN A 19 23.69 7.69 -9.96
N HIS A 20 24.82 7.86 -10.62
CA HIS A 20 25.59 9.11 -10.56
C HIS A 20 24.90 10.31 -11.21
N GLN A 21 23.85 10.11 -12.00
CA GLN A 21 23.03 11.15 -12.60
C GLN A 21 21.82 11.53 -11.72
N GLY A 22 21.69 10.90 -10.55
CA GLY A 22 20.55 11.12 -9.65
C GLY A 22 19.28 10.42 -10.05
N GLU A 23 19.33 9.52 -11.04
CA GLU A 23 18.17 8.72 -11.43
C GLU A 23 17.85 7.68 -10.36
N ILE A 24 16.59 7.50 -10.07
CA ILE A 24 16.11 6.60 -9.02
C ILE A 24 15.42 5.39 -9.62
N ILE A 25 15.78 4.22 -9.13
CA ILE A 25 15.16 2.94 -9.49
C ILE A 25 14.62 2.31 -8.22
N LYS A 26 13.38 1.85 -8.28
CA LYS A 26 12.72 1.11 -7.21
C LYS A 26 12.44 -0.31 -7.65
N SER A 27 12.40 -1.22 -6.69
CA SER A 27 12.10 -2.62 -6.94
C SER A 27 10.68 -2.95 -6.46
N PHE A 28 9.87 -3.51 -7.34
CA PHE A 28 8.51 -3.98 -7.03
C PHE A 28 8.43 -5.50 -7.10
N ASN A 29 7.57 -6.07 -6.29
CA ASN A 29 7.26 -7.50 -6.37
C ASN A 29 6.08 -7.71 -7.32
N ASN A 30 6.32 -8.47 -8.39
CA ASN A 30 5.28 -8.71 -9.40
C ASN A 30 4.08 -9.50 -8.85
N LYS A 31 4.28 -10.25 -7.76
CA LYS A 31 3.17 -10.96 -7.09
C LYS A 31 2.21 -9.97 -6.43
N ASP A 32 2.70 -8.83 -5.92
CA ASP A 32 1.85 -7.78 -5.38
C ASP A 32 1.00 -7.13 -6.47
N LEU A 33 1.57 -6.93 -7.65
CA LEU A 33 0.82 -6.41 -8.79
C LEU A 33 -0.33 -7.36 -9.17
N GLY A 34 -0.05 -8.65 -9.24
CA GLY A 34 -1.06 -9.67 -9.50
C GLY A 34 -2.13 -9.74 -8.41
N ALA A 35 -1.72 -9.57 -7.16
CA ALA A 35 -2.65 -9.54 -6.03
C ALA A 35 -3.60 -8.34 -6.09
N ILE A 36 -3.10 -7.17 -6.49
CA ILE A 36 -3.96 -5.99 -6.71
C ILE A 36 -5.01 -6.29 -7.78
N LYS A 37 -4.62 -6.91 -8.90
CA LYS A 37 -5.57 -7.32 -9.94
C LYS A 37 -6.63 -8.28 -9.40
N GLU A 38 -6.22 -9.19 -8.54
CA GLU A 38 -7.14 -10.15 -7.91
C GLU A 38 -8.13 -9.46 -6.98
N LEU A 39 -7.67 -8.49 -6.17
CA LEU A 39 -8.57 -7.69 -5.32
C LEU A 39 -9.59 -6.92 -6.14
N LEU A 40 -9.18 -6.32 -7.26
CA LEU A 40 -10.09 -5.65 -8.18
C LEU A 40 -11.13 -6.63 -8.74
N ALA A 41 -10.72 -7.84 -9.10
CA ALA A 41 -11.63 -8.88 -9.59
C ALA A 41 -12.61 -9.36 -8.51
N MET A 42 -12.22 -9.27 -7.24
CA MET A 42 -13.10 -9.58 -6.10
C MET A 42 -14.11 -8.45 -5.79
N GLY A 43 -14.03 -7.34 -6.49
CA GLY A 43 -14.94 -6.20 -6.31
C GLY A 43 -14.42 -5.08 -5.41
N PHE A 44 -13.19 -5.17 -4.92
CA PHE A 44 -12.58 -4.06 -4.19
C PHE A 44 -12.16 -2.95 -5.15
N GLN A 45 -12.23 -1.72 -4.68
CA GLN A 45 -11.55 -0.61 -5.32
C GLN A 45 -10.18 -0.46 -4.65
N VAL A 46 -9.14 -0.26 -5.44
CA VAL A 46 -7.79 -0.10 -4.93
C VAL A 46 -7.22 1.24 -5.39
N HIS A 47 -6.85 2.07 -4.42
CA HIS A 47 -6.22 3.36 -4.64
C HIS A 47 -4.80 3.31 -4.09
N ILE A 48 -3.83 3.51 -4.95
CA ILE A 48 -2.42 3.60 -4.57
C ILE A 48 -2.12 5.07 -4.32
N VAL A 49 -1.63 5.39 -3.14
CA VAL A 49 -1.36 6.76 -2.72
C VAL A 49 0.12 6.89 -2.40
N THR A 50 0.80 7.76 -3.12
CA THR A 50 2.23 8.00 -2.92
C THR A 50 2.52 9.51 -2.82
N ALA A 51 3.43 9.87 -1.92
CA ALA A 51 3.94 11.23 -1.83
C ALA A 51 5.01 11.52 -2.90
N SER A 52 5.58 10.46 -3.48
CA SER A 52 6.67 10.57 -4.47
C SER A 52 6.13 10.47 -5.89
N SER A 53 6.61 11.34 -6.77
CA SER A 53 6.28 11.29 -8.20
C SER A 53 7.46 10.69 -8.96
N TRP A 54 7.43 9.39 -9.16
CA TRP A 54 8.44 8.67 -9.94
C TRP A 54 7.80 8.13 -11.21
N PRO A 55 8.08 8.69 -12.40
CA PRO A 55 7.41 8.28 -13.64
C PRO A 55 7.47 6.79 -13.94
N GLY A 56 8.61 6.16 -13.68
CA GLY A 56 8.77 4.72 -13.86
C GLY A 56 7.87 3.89 -12.95
N SER A 57 7.70 4.32 -11.70
CA SER A 57 6.82 3.66 -10.75
C SER A 57 5.36 3.78 -11.16
N GLU A 58 4.93 4.97 -11.55
CA GLU A 58 3.56 5.18 -12.04
C GLU A 58 3.27 4.33 -13.27
N PHE A 59 4.20 4.29 -14.21
CA PHE A 59 4.06 3.49 -15.42
C PHE A 59 3.85 2.01 -15.08
N TYR A 60 4.64 1.47 -14.15
CA TYR A 60 4.53 0.09 -13.72
C TYR A 60 3.23 -0.16 -12.95
N LEU A 61 2.91 0.68 -11.99
CA LEU A 61 1.75 0.50 -11.11
C LEU A 61 0.42 0.63 -11.84
N LYS A 62 0.34 1.44 -12.89
CA LYS A 62 -0.86 1.54 -13.74
C LYS A 62 -1.27 0.19 -14.36
N ARG A 63 -0.32 -0.70 -14.54
CA ARG A 63 -0.59 -2.05 -15.06
C ARG A 63 -1.45 -2.89 -14.13
N SER A 64 -1.54 -2.52 -12.86
CA SER A 64 -2.40 -3.23 -11.90
C SER A 64 -3.89 -2.97 -12.10
N GLY A 65 -4.24 -1.86 -12.76
CA GLY A 65 -5.62 -1.40 -12.87
C GLY A 65 -6.08 -0.53 -11.71
N ALA A 66 -5.26 -0.37 -10.67
CA ALA A 66 -5.57 0.51 -9.55
C ALA A 66 -5.45 1.98 -9.97
N GLU A 67 -6.21 2.85 -9.29
CA GLU A 67 -6.02 4.30 -9.41
C GLU A 67 -4.79 4.74 -8.63
N ILE A 68 -3.98 5.61 -9.22
CA ILE A 68 -2.77 6.12 -8.60
C ILE A 68 -2.93 7.59 -8.30
N HIS A 69 -2.68 7.96 -7.03
CA HIS A 69 -2.79 9.32 -6.54
C HIS A 69 -1.43 9.79 -6.02
N ASN A 70 -0.98 10.93 -6.54
CA ASN A 70 0.18 11.61 -5.99
C ASN A 70 -0.30 12.61 -4.96
N ILE A 71 -0.25 12.22 -3.68
CA ILE A 71 -0.74 13.03 -2.57
C ILE A 71 0.39 13.14 -1.54
N ARG A 72 0.93 14.35 -1.38
CA ARG A 72 2.03 14.58 -0.45
C ARG A 72 1.59 14.47 1.01
N ASN A 73 0.42 15.02 1.35
CA ASN A 73 -0.14 14.97 2.69
C ASN A 73 -1.35 14.04 2.73
N LYS A 74 -1.22 12.92 3.42
CA LYS A 74 -2.26 11.89 3.47
C LYS A 74 -3.50 12.29 4.27
N GLU A 75 -3.45 13.39 5.01
CA GLU A 75 -4.66 14.01 5.57
C GLU A 75 -5.60 14.55 4.49
N SER A 76 -5.05 14.92 3.34
CA SER A 76 -5.81 15.53 2.23
C SER A 76 -6.44 14.54 1.27
N ILE A 77 -6.44 13.23 1.59
CA ILE A 77 -7.15 12.24 0.78
C ILE A 77 -8.64 12.57 0.78
N SER A 78 -9.20 12.82 -0.40
CA SER A 78 -10.56 13.31 -0.57
C SER A 78 -11.61 12.23 -0.84
N PHE A 79 -11.20 11.02 -1.16
CA PHE A 79 -12.11 9.90 -1.37
C PHE A 79 -12.28 9.05 -0.11
N ASP A 80 -13.39 8.32 -0.03
CA ASP A 80 -13.67 7.42 1.09
C ASP A 80 -12.97 6.08 0.89
N TYR A 81 -12.49 5.52 1.99
CA TYR A 81 -11.90 4.19 2.01
C TYR A 81 -12.11 3.53 3.38
N GLN A 82 -12.15 2.23 3.42
CA GLN A 82 -12.38 1.46 4.65
C GLN A 82 -11.13 0.75 5.12
N ILE A 83 -10.22 0.45 4.21
CA ILE A 83 -9.00 -0.31 4.47
C ILE A 83 -7.80 0.54 4.07
N ALA A 84 -6.75 0.55 4.89
CA ALA A 84 -5.51 1.26 4.57
C ALA A 84 -4.29 0.43 4.96
N ILE A 85 -3.23 0.54 4.17
CA ILE A 85 -1.95 -0.13 4.41
C ILE A 85 -0.84 0.90 4.31
N GLY A 86 -0.03 1.00 5.35
CA GLY A 86 1.09 1.93 5.42
C GLY A 86 2.20 1.43 6.34
N ASP A 87 3.36 2.07 6.32
CA ASP A 87 4.54 1.61 7.05
C ASP A 87 5.24 2.67 7.90
N SER A 88 4.97 3.95 7.67
CA SER A 88 5.73 5.04 8.30
C SER A 88 4.82 6.13 8.86
N ALA A 89 5.44 7.06 9.61
CA ALA A 89 4.73 8.18 10.24
C ALA A 89 3.89 9.01 9.25
N TRP A 90 4.33 9.11 8.00
CA TRP A 90 3.60 9.83 6.95
C TRP A 90 2.24 9.20 6.65
N ASP A 91 2.06 7.92 6.99
CA ASP A 91 0.83 7.18 6.73
C ASP A 91 -0.17 7.25 7.90
N ILE A 92 0.23 7.81 9.04
CA ILE A 92 -0.62 7.82 10.24
C ILE A 92 -2.00 8.42 9.97
N PRO A 93 -2.15 9.58 9.31
CA PRO A 93 -3.49 10.12 9.05
C PRO A 93 -4.36 9.20 8.20
N MET A 94 -3.76 8.55 7.20
CA MET A 94 -4.46 7.60 6.35
C MET A 94 -4.89 6.35 7.14
N LEU A 95 -3.99 5.82 7.96
CA LEU A 95 -4.24 4.62 8.74
C LEU A 95 -5.29 4.83 9.82
N GLN A 96 -5.23 5.94 10.54
CA GLN A 96 -6.17 6.26 11.62
C GLN A 96 -7.60 6.50 11.11
N ARG A 97 -7.74 6.98 9.89
CA ARG A 97 -9.04 7.23 9.28
C ARG A 97 -9.71 5.96 8.77
N ALA A 98 -8.95 4.93 8.48
CA ALA A 98 -9.48 3.67 7.97
C ALA A 98 -10.21 2.88 9.06
N LYS A 99 -11.24 2.14 8.66
CA LYS A 99 -11.92 1.19 9.55
C LYS A 99 -11.01 0.02 9.90
N TYR A 100 -10.24 -0.45 8.94
CA TYR A 100 -9.26 -1.52 9.10
C TYR A 100 -7.90 -1.05 8.61
N CYS A 101 -6.90 -1.05 9.48
CA CYS A 101 -5.56 -0.64 9.11
C CYS A 101 -4.57 -1.81 9.24
N PHE A 102 -3.64 -1.85 8.30
CA PHE A 102 -2.65 -2.91 8.15
C PHE A 102 -1.27 -2.29 7.97
N CYS A 103 -0.25 -3.01 8.40
CA CYS A 103 1.13 -2.63 8.12
C CYS A 103 1.99 -3.87 7.87
N PRO A 104 3.07 -3.75 7.09
CA PRO A 104 4.05 -4.82 6.95
C PRO A 104 4.75 -5.13 8.27
N SER A 105 5.35 -6.32 8.37
CA SER A 105 6.05 -6.74 9.59
C SER A 105 7.26 -5.87 9.92
N ASP A 106 7.85 -5.21 8.93
CA ASP A 106 8.99 -4.30 9.10
C ASP A 106 8.60 -2.82 9.14
N ALA A 107 7.31 -2.51 9.35
CA ALA A 107 6.87 -1.15 9.57
C ALA A 107 7.52 -0.55 10.83
N SER A 108 7.55 0.78 10.93
CA SER A 108 8.09 1.45 12.10
C SER A 108 7.32 1.06 13.37
N LYS A 109 8.00 1.12 14.51
CA LYS A 109 7.41 0.76 15.81
C LYS A 109 6.14 1.54 16.09
N GLU A 110 6.15 2.85 15.84
CA GLU A 110 4.99 3.71 16.08
C GLU A 110 3.77 3.32 15.26
N ILE A 111 3.96 2.80 14.06
CA ILE A 111 2.88 2.30 13.21
C ILE A 111 2.29 1.02 13.78
N LYS A 112 3.15 0.10 14.21
CA LYS A 112 2.71 -1.17 14.81
C LYS A 112 1.91 -0.98 16.09
N GLU A 113 2.13 0.13 16.78
CA GLU A 113 1.48 0.46 18.05
C GLU A 113 0.15 1.21 17.90
N LEU A 114 -0.26 1.56 16.68
CA LEU A 114 -1.55 2.21 16.46
C LEU A 114 -2.71 1.29 16.85
N ASP A 115 -3.75 1.88 17.41
CA ASP A 115 -4.96 1.13 17.82
C ASP A 115 -5.57 0.40 16.63
N GLY A 116 -5.88 -0.88 16.81
CA GLY A 116 -6.51 -1.71 15.79
C GLY A 116 -5.61 -2.11 14.64
N MET A 117 -4.31 -1.87 14.73
CA MET A 117 -3.38 -2.22 13.68
C MET A 117 -3.26 -3.74 13.52
N HIS A 118 -3.43 -4.21 12.29
CA HIS A 118 -3.16 -5.59 11.90
C HIS A 118 -1.75 -5.67 11.29
N ILE A 119 -0.84 -6.28 12.01
CA ILE A 119 0.55 -6.44 11.57
C ILE A 119 0.62 -7.69 10.68
N LEU A 120 1.00 -7.50 9.43
CA LEU A 120 1.16 -8.60 8.48
C LEU A 120 2.44 -9.39 8.76
N GLU A 121 2.50 -10.62 8.26
CA GLU A 121 3.72 -11.44 8.33
C GLU A 121 4.74 -10.99 7.27
N SER A 122 4.27 -10.50 6.13
CA SER A 122 5.10 -10.05 5.02
C SER A 122 5.78 -8.73 5.30
N LYS A 123 7.04 -8.62 4.90
CA LYS A 123 7.76 -7.34 4.85
C LYS A 123 7.34 -6.54 3.63
N GLY A 124 7.53 -5.23 3.66
CA GLY A 124 7.30 -4.37 2.51
C GLY A 124 8.05 -4.87 1.27
N GLY A 125 7.37 -4.90 0.14
CA GLY A 125 7.91 -5.42 -1.11
C GLY A 125 8.04 -6.95 -1.20
N GLN A 126 7.57 -7.68 -0.19
CA GLN A 126 7.71 -9.14 -0.09
C GLN A 126 6.38 -9.88 -0.15
N GLY A 127 5.39 -9.33 -0.83
CA GLY A 127 4.10 -10.00 -0.97
C GLY A 127 3.01 -9.50 -0.02
N VAL A 128 3.07 -8.25 0.40
CA VAL A 128 2.07 -7.63 1.28
C VAL A 128 0.66 -7.75 0.70
N MET A 129 0.49 -7.42 -0.57
CA MET A 129 -0.84 -7.47 -1.20
C MET A 129 -1.31 -8.91 -1.43
N LEU A 130 -0.38 -9.83 -1.66
CA LEU A 130 -0.72 -11.25 -1.75
C LEU A 130 -1.27 -11.77 -0.42
N GLU A 131 -0.68 -11.37 0.69
CA GLU A 131 -1.18 -11.67 2.03
C GLU A 131 -2.55 -11.03 2.27
N MET A 132 -2.75 -9.80 1.80
CA MET A 132 -4.03 -9.09 1.90
C MET A 132 -5.15 -9.85 1.17
N VAL A 133 -4.89 -10.39 -0.02
CA VAL A 133 -5.87 -11.21 -0.75
C VAL A 133 -6.34 -12.37 0.14
N ARG A 134 -5.41 -13.08 0.76
CA ARG A 134 -5.72 -14.19 1.65
C ARG A 134 -6.59 -13.75 2.82
N ILE A 135 -6.19 -12.69 3.50
CA ILE A 135 -6.91 -12.17 4.68
C ILE A 135 -8.32 -11.71 4.28
N LEU A 136 -8.44 -10.91 3.23
CA LEU A 136 -9.73 -10.36 2.81
C LEU A 136 -10.66 -11.44 2.25
N THR A 137 -10.12 -12.51 1.66
CA THR A 137 -10.91 -13.66 1.27
C THR A 137 -11.54 -14.34 2.48
N GLU A 138 -10.77 -14.52 3.56
CA GLU A 138 -11.27 -15.09 4.82
C GLU A 138 -12.28 -14.15 5.50
N TRP A 139 -12.11 -12.85 5.35
CA TRP A 139 -12.97 -11.83 5.95
C TRP A 139 -14.23 -11.53 5.13
N ASN A 140 -14.31 -12.01 3.91
CA ASN A 140 -15.39 -11.65 2.97
C ASN A 140 -16.80 -11.76 3.58
N PRO A 141 -17.15 -12.80 4.38
CA PRO A 141 -18.45 -12.85 5.02
C PRO A 141 -18.70 -11.76 6.07
N LYS A 142 -17.62 -11.09 6.55
CA LYS A 142 -17.70 -10.03 7.57
C LYS A 142 -17.72 -8.64 6.95
N LEU A 143 -17.41 -8.56 5.66
CA LEU A 143 -17.38 -7.32 4.92
C LEU A 143 -18.77 -7.02 4.34
#